data_a49f5f351bbb7196597345d8934c20ca
#
_entry.id   a49f5f351bbb7196597345d8934c20ca
#
_cell.length_a   1.000
_cell.length_b   1.000
_cell.length_c   1.000
_cell.angle_alpha   90.00
_cell.angle_beta   90.00
_cell.angle_gamma   90.00
#
_symmetry.space_group_name_H-M   'P 1'
#
loop_
_entity.id
_entity.type
_entity.pdbx_description
1 polymer ?
#
loop_
_entity_poly.entity_id
_entity_poly.type
_entity_poly.pdbx_seq_one_letter_code
_entity_poly.pdbx_strand_id
1 'polypeptide(L)'
;MREFIEAHLEENISIQALAATAGLSMYHFARAFKQSEGVTPHHYLVRRRVRRAQDLLATTDLPLSEIALASGFADQSHCARRFREHVGVTPSSYRWSIR
;
A
#
# COMPACT_ATOMS: atom_id res chain seq x y z
N MET A 1 6.46 -11.67 8.06
CA MET A 1 5.46 -11.22 7.05
C MET A 1 5.51 -9.73 6.82
N ARG A 2 5.46 -8.92 7.86
CA ARG A 2 5.57 -7.45 7.69
C ARG A 2 6.86 -7.04 7.00
N GLU A 3 7.96 -7.65 7.37
CA GLU A 3 9.28 -7.34 6.80
C GLU A 3 9.33 -7.64 5.30
N PHE A 4 8.68 -8.73 4.88
CA PHE A 4 8.57 -9.08 3.47
C PHE A 4 7.77 -8.03 2.72
N ILE A 5 6.64 -7.60 3.28
CA ILE A 5 5.80 -6.56 2.67
C ILE A 5 6.57 -5.24 2.53
N GLU A 6 7.25 -4.82 3.59
CA GLU A 6 8.03 -3.58 3.59
C GLU A 6 9.13 -3.60 2.52
N ALA A 7 9.81 -4.72 2.39
CA ALA A 7 10.90 -4.85 1.43
C ALA A 7 10.43 -4.83 -0.02
N HIS A 8 9.15 -5.18 -0.28
CA HIS A 8 8.62 -5.39 -1.63
C HIS A 8 7.45 -4.47 -1.98
N LEU A 9 7.26 -3.35 -1.27
CA LEU A 9 6.14 -2.44 -1.52
C LEU A 9 6.08 -1.95 -2.97
N GLU A 10 7.23 -1.67 -3.58
CA GLU A 10 7.29 -1.17 -4.95
C GLU A 10 7.00 -2.24 -6.01
N GLU A 11 6.99 -3.50 -5.61
CA GLU A 11 6.83 -4.62 -6.54
C GLU A 11 5.37 -5.00 -6.80
N ASN A 12 4.42 -4.26 -6.23
CA ASN A 12 3.00 -4.55 -6.40
C ASN A 12 2.66 -6.01 -6.09
N ILE A 13 3.05 -6.47 -4.91
CA ILE A 13 2.90 -7.86 -4.47
C ILE A 13 1.41 -8.21 -4.35
N SER A 14 1.05 -9.41 -4.86
CA SER A 14 -0.30 -9.92 -4.71
C SER A 14 -0.46 -10.71 -3.40
N ILE A 15 -1.70 -10.78 -2.93
CA ILE A 15 -2.03 -11.62 -1.76
C ILE A 15 -1.71 -13.08 -2.05
N GLN A 16 -1.93 -13.52 -3.29
CA GLN A 16 -1.61 -14.88 -3.71
C GLN A 16 -0.11 -15.19 -3.55
N ALA A 17 0.75 -14.25 -3.94
CA ALA A 17 2.19 -14.42 -3.79
C ALA A 17 2.61 -14.48 -2.32
N LEU A 18 1.99 -13.67 -1.47
CA LEU A 18 2.26 -13.69 -0.03
C LEU A 18 1.81 -15.02 0.59
N ALA A 19 0.66 -15.52 0.20
CA ALA A 19 0.16 -16.81 0.70
C ALA A 19 1.07 -17.95 0.27
N ALA A 20 1.53 -17.95 -0.97
CA ALA A 20 2.44 -18.95 -1.49
C ALA A 20 3.77 -18.96 -0.71
N THR A 21 4.30 -17.78 -0.40
CA THR A 21 5.52 -17.64 0.39
C THR A 21 5.35 -18.25 1.78
N ALA A 22 4.17 -18.12 2.37
CA ALA A 22 3.86 -18.70 3.68
C ALA A 22 3.49 -20.19 3.60
N GLY A 23 3.38 -20.77 2.41
CA GLY A 23 2.98 -22.15 2.23
C GLY A 23 1.51 -22.42 2.53
N LEU A 24 0.66 -21.40 2.39
CA LEU A 24 -0.77 -21.49 2.72
C LEU A 24 -1.63 -21.16 1.51
N SER A 25 -2.89 -21.66 1.53
CA SER A 25 -3.90 -21.19 0.59
C SER A 25 -4.23 -19.73 0.90
N MET A 26 -4.84 -19.03 -0.07
CA MET A 26 -5.25 -17.65 0.14
C MET A 26 -6.24 -17.53 1.30
N TYR A 27 -7.17 -18.48 1.42
CA TYR A 27 -8.15 -18.48 2.50
C TYR A 27 -7.48 -18.60 3.87
N HIS A 28 -6.61 -19.60 4.04
CA HIS A 28 -5.92 -19.83 5.30
C HIS A 28 -4.97 -18.66 5.64
N PHE A 29 -4.28 -18.15 4.64
CA PHE A 29 -3.38 -17.01 4.81
C PHE A 29 -4.14 -15.78 5.29
N ALA A 30 -5.25 -15.44 4.64
CA ALA A 30 -6.03 -14.26 4.99
C ALA A 30 -6.58 -14.36 6.41
N ARG A 31 -7.05 -15.55 6.78
CA ARG A 31 -7.60 -15.79 8.11
C ARG A 31 -6.53 -15.69 9.20
N ALA A 32 -5.40 -16.34 8.99
CA ALA A 32 -4.28 -16.29 9.94
C ALA A 32 -3.74 -14.88 10.08
N PHE A 33 -3.61 -14.16 8.95
CA PHE A 33 -3.13 -12.79 8.95
C PHE A 33 -4.06 -11.87 9.74
N LYS A 34 -5.37 -11.99 9.50
CA LYS A 34 -6.36 -11.16 10.19
C LYS A 34 -6.35 -11.43 11.70
N GLN A 35 -6.19 -12.69 12.11
CA GLN A 35 -6.08 -13.05 13.52
C GLN A 35 -4.84 -12.43 14.17
N SER A 36 -3.73 -12.42 13.44
CA SER A 36 -2.46 -11.90 13.94
C SER A 36 -2.38 -10.37 13.90
N GLU A 37 -2.82 -9.76 12.81
CA GLU A 37 -2.63 -8.32 12.55
C GLU A 37 -3.88 -7.47 12.78
N GLY A 38 -5.03 -8.08 12.96
CA GLY A 38 -6.29 -7.37 13.20
C GLY A 38 -6.98 -6.86 11.94
N VAL A 39 -6.33 -6.92 10.77
CA VAL A 39 -6.88 -6.49 9.49
C VAL A 39 -6.53 -7.52 8.42
N THR A 40 -7.26 -7.48 7.30
CA THR A 40 -6.98 -8.38 6.18
C THR A 40 -5.64 -8.05 5.54
N PRO A 41 -5.00 -9.02 4.86
CA PRO A 41 -3.76 -8.75 4.13
C PRO A 41 -3.91 -7.64 3.10
N HIS A 42 -5.02 -7.62 2.36
CA HIS A 42 -5.26 -6.59 1.36
C HIS A 42 -5.33 -5.19 2.01
N HIS A 43 -6.09 -5.07 3.08
CA HIS A 43 -6.19 -3.79 3.80
C HIS A 43 -4.82 -3.33 4.32
N TYR A 44 -4.08 -4.25 4.92
CA TYR A 44 -2.74 -3.95 5.41
C TYR A 44 -1.83 -3.45 4.30
N LEU A 45 -1.83 -4.15 3.16
CA LEU A 45 -0.97 -3.82 2.03
C LEU A 45 -1.31 -2.44 1.47
N VAL A 46 -2.61 -2.16 1.27
CA VAL A 46 -3.05 -0.85 0.77
C VAL A 46 -2.66 0.25 1.75
N ARG A 47 -2.85 0.02 3.04
CA ARG A 47 -2.50 1.00 4.07
C ARG A 47 -1.00 1.33 4.04
N ARG A 48 -0.15 0.32 3.89
CA ARG A 48 1.30 0.52 3.80
C ARG A 48 1.70 1.27 2.53
N ARG A 49 1.06 0.94 1.42
CA ARG A 49 1.29 1.65 0.16
C ARG A 49 0.87 3.12 0.25
N VAL A 50 -0.27 3.40 0.86
CA VAL A 50 -0.73 4.77 1.08
C VAL A 50 0.25 5.53 1.96
N ARG A 51 0.75 4.90 3.02
CA ARG A 51 1.74 5.52 3.91
C ARG A 51 3.02 5.86 3.15
N ARG A 52 3.47 4.96 2.27
CA ARG A 52 4.64 5.22 1.42
C ARG A 52 4.38 6.43 0.52
N ALA A 53 3.19 6.51 -0.08
CA ALA A 53 2.83 7.65 -0.92
C ALA A 53 2.83 8.95 -0.11
N GLN A 54 2.31 8.94 1.11
CA GLN A 54 2.34 10.10 1.99
C GLN A 54 3.78 10.59 2.23
N ASP A 55 4.68 9.66 2.52
CA ASP A 55 6.09 9.99 2.76
C ASP A 55 6.72 10.62 1.52
N LEU A 56 6.48 10.05 0.34
CA LEU A 56 7.03 10.59 -0.90
C LEU A 56 6.44 11.95 -1.27
N LEU A 57 5.15 12.17 -1.01
CA LEU A 57 4.53 13.47 -1.21
C LEU A 57 5.15 14.54 -0.30
N ALA A 58 5.52 14.16 0.90
CA ALA A 58 6.10 15.08 1.88
C ALA A 58 7.58 15.38 1.60
N THR A 59 8.33 14.41 1.13
CA THR A 59 9.79 14.48 1.07
C THR A 59 10.37 14.63 -0.33
N THR A 60 9.56 14.55 -1.38
CA THR A 60 10.04 14.67 -2.76
C THR A 60 9.14 15.60 -3.57
N ASP A 61 9.64 15.98 -4.74
CA ASP A 61 8.87 16.74 -5.73
C ASP A 61 8.39 15.85 -6.88
N LEU A 62 8.45 14.53 -6.70
CA LEU A 62 8.02 13.59 -7.73
C LEU A 62 6.56 13.80 -8.12
N PRO A 63 6.23 13.66 -9.41
CA PRO A 63 4.83 13.71 -9.83
C PRO A 63 4.07 12.49 -9.30
N LEU A 64 2.76 12.64 -9.16
CA LEU A 64 1.93 11.58 -8.58
C LEU A 64 2.03 10.26 -9.36
N SER A 65 2.20 10.33 -10.69
CA SER A 65 2.37 9.13 -11.49
C SER A 65 3.58 8.28 -11.05
N GLU A 66 4.68 8.93 -10.72
CA GLU A 66 5.87 8.24 -10.23
C GLU A 66 5.72 7.78 -8.78
N ILE A 67 5.08 8.60 -7.95
CA ILE A 67 4.80 8.21 -6.56
C ILE A 67 3.91 6.97 -6.52
N ALA A 68 2.91 6.90 -7.41
CA ALA A 68 2.03 5.74 -7.46
C ALA A 68 2.81 4.45 -7.72
N LEU A 69 3.70 4.46 -8.70
CA LEU A 69 4.51 3.29 -9.03
C LEU A 69 5.49 2.95 -7.90
N ALA A 70 6.16 3.95 -7.35
CA ALA A 70 7.12 3.75 -6.26
C ALA A 70 6.46 3.26 -4.98
N SER A 71 5.15 3.48 -4.84
CA SER A 71 4.38 3.04 -3.67
C SER A 71 3.72 1.67 -3.88
N GLY A 72 3.84 1.07 -5.07
CA GLY A 72 3.28 -0.25 -5.35
C GLY A 72 1.88 -0.26 -5.93
N PHE A 73 1.35 0.90 -6.38
CA PHE A 73 0.06 0.96 -7.07
C PHE A 73 0.24 0.70 -8.55
N ALA A 74 -0.81 0.16 -9.18
CA ALA A 74 -0.77 -0.16 -10.59
C ALA A 74 -0.67 1.10 -11.46
N ASP A 75 -1.36 2.18 -11.06
CA ASP A 75 -1.39 3.44 -11.80
C ASP A 75 -1.77 4.59 -10.86
N GLN A 76 -1.74 5.81 -11.43
CA GLN A 76 -2.03 7.03 -10.69
C GLN A 76 -3.46 7.08 -10.19
N SER A 77 -4.41 6.64 -11.01
CA SER A 77 -5.84 6.67 -10.62
C SER A 77 -6.12 5.75 -9.44
N HIS A 78 -5.54 4.57 -9.45
CA HIS A 78 -5.66 3.62 -8.35
C HIS A 78 -5.07 4.20 -7.06
N CYS A 79 -3.90 4.81 -7.16
CA CYS A 79 -3.25 5.47 -6.03
C CYS A 79 -4.13 6.59 -5.47
N ALA A 80 -4.63 7.47 -6.32
CA ALA A 80 -5.44 8.61 -5.89
C ALA A 80 -6.71 8.15 -5.16
N ARG A 81 -7.37 7.12 -5.70
CA ARG A 81 -8.59 6.59 -5.09
C ARG A 81 -8.32 5.99 -3.71
N ARG A 82 -7.32 5.12 -3.61
CA ARG A 82 -6.98 4.48 -2.34
C ARG A 82 -6.45 5.49 -1.32
N PHE A 83 -5.66 6.44 -1.77
CA PHE A 83 -5.16 7.49 -0.91
C PHE A 83 -6.31 8.28 -0.28
N ARG A 84 -7.27 8.71 -1.11
CA ARG A 84 -8.42 9.47 -0.62
C ARG A 84 -9.28 8.65 0.36
N GLU A 85 -9.46 7.36 0.10
CA GLU A 85 -10.21 6.47 1.00
C GLU A 85 -9.55 6.36 2.37
N HIS A 86 -8.22 6.30 2.43
CA HIS A 86 -7.48 6.08 3.67
C HIS A 86 -7.11 7.37 4.39
N VAL A 87 -6.85 8.44 3.66
CA VAL A 87 -6.37 9.70 4.24
C VAL A 87 -7.49 10.73 4.36
N GLY A 88 -8.51 10.64 3.50
CA GLY A 88 -9.64 11.56 3.53
C GLY A 88 -9.52 12.74 2.57
N VAL A 89 -8.34 12.95 1.98
CA VAL A 89 -8.11 14.01 1.00
C VAL A 89 -7.31 13.46 -0.17
N THR A 90 -7.29 14.19 -1.29
CA THR A 90 -6.52 13.78 -2.46
C THR A 90 -5.02 13.92 -2.19
N PRO A 91 -4.18 13.19 -2.94
CA PRO A 91 -2.72 13.36 -2.83
C PRO A 91 -2.26 14.80 -3.07
N SER A 92 -2.85 15.48 -4.05
CA SER A 92 -2.50 16.88 -4.33
C SER A 92 -2.83 17.80 -3.16
N SER A 93 -4.03 17.65 -2.58
CA SER A 93 -4.44 18.41 -1.42
C SER A 93 -3.53 18.12 -0.22
N TYR A 94 -3.17 16.86 -0.03
CA TYR A 94 -2.28 16.47 1.05
C TYR A 94 -0.91 17.14 0.90
N ARG A 95 -0.30 17.06 -0.27
CA ARG A 95 1.00 17.70 -0.53
C ARG A 95 0.94 19.19 -0.28
N TRP A 96 -0.10 19.84 -0.75
CA TRP A 96 -0.30 21.28 -0.58
C TRP A 96 -0.40 21.64 0.89
N SER A 97 -1.13 20.84 1.69
CA SER A 97 -1.39 21.16 3.10
C SER A 97 -0.16 20.98 4.00
N ILE A 98 0.78 20.13 3.63
CA ILE A 98 1.97 19.86 4.45
C ILE A 98 3.20 20.62 3.99
N ARG A 99 3.10 21.38 2.91
CA ARG A 99 4.16 22.25 2.38
C ARG A 99 3.70 23.70 2.40
#